data_385a8ee1fe647d5ce8b8d8558183c5d7
#
_entry.id   385a8ee1fe647d5ce8b8d8558183c5d7
#
_cell.length_a   1.000
_cell.length_b   1.000
_cell.length_c   1.000
_cell.angle_alpha   90.00
_cell.angle_beta   90.00
_cell.angle_gamma   90.00
#
_symmetry.space_group_name_H-M   'P 1'
#
loop_
_entity.id
_entity.type
_entity.pdbx_description
1 polymer ?
#
loop_
_entity_poly.entity_id
_entity_poly.type
_entity_poly.pdbx_seq_one_letter_code
_entity_poly.pdbx_strand_id
1 'polypeptide(L)'
;MGLSPAVEKSTLGLHSIQQYEPLIGRAAVARILDKAARLGPAHLVHISSTFYGGGVTEILTPLTLMMNALGIATSWHLIQGTPAFFACTKKLHNTLQGDPMAFSDEEIAIYEQVVSENALRLHLEDCDVVAVHDPQPLPLVGHFTDRSMPWLWQCHIDLSTPNAAVWNYLRSFVERYNVAIFSLPEYAQALAVEQRFVAPAIDPFSAKNTEMSEDESLACLVRHCIRVDRPVITQISRFDRWKDPMGVIEAFRRARAEVDCTLVLLGNNATDDPEGQVMLETIRHAVDDGIIVLTADDPLLVNALQRQAAVVLQKSTREGFGLTVTEAMWKGAVVVGGEVGGIRRQIQDGENGFLVSTVDQAARRIVQVLKDPGLRQRMGARARESVRERFLLSRLLEDWLDLLAAYRLHR
;
A
#
# COMPACT_ATOMS: atom_id res chain seq x y z
N MET A 1 5.83 -21.36 -32.84
CA MET A 1 5.89 -19.96 -33.31
C MET A 1 6.52 -19.17 -32.17
N GLY A 2 7.81 -18.82 -32.32
CA GLY A 2 8.55 -18.06 -31.32
C GLY A 2 8.09 -16.61 -31.33
N LEU A 3 7.81 -16.07 -30.15
CA LEU A 3 7.55 -14.65 -29.93
C LEU A 3 8.80 -13.84 -30.35
N SER A 4 8.59 -12.72 -31.03
CA SER A 4 9.65 -11.85 -31.51
C SER A 4 10.51 -11.34 -30.33
N PRO A 5 11.85 -11.25 -30.45
CA PRO A 5 12.75 -10.76 -29.38
C PRO A 5 12.43 -9.35 -28.85
N ALA A 6 11.64 -8.57 -29.58
CA ALA A 6 11.20 -7.24 -29.16
C ALA A 6 10.04 -7.30 -28.15
N VAL A 7 9.25 -8.37 -28.13
CA VAL A 7 8.13 -8.58 -27.18
C VAL A 7 8.65 -9.08 -25.84
N GLU A 8 9.74 -9.88 -25.82
CA GLU A 8 10.36 -10.35 -24.59
C GLU A 8 11.05 -9.24 -23.76
N LYS A 9 11.50 -8.16 -24.39
CA LYS A 9 12.12 -7.04 -23.69
C LYS A 9 11.15 -6.06 -23.04
N SER A 10 9.86 -6.09 -23.38
CA SER A 10 8.87 -5.13 -22.87
C SER A 10 8.04 -5.64 -21.68
N THR A 11 8.09 -6.94 -21.35
CA THR A 11 7.23 -7.55 -20.34
C THR A 11 7.92 -7.95 -19.04
N LEU A 12 9.26 -7.87 -18.96
CA LEU A 12 10.03 -8.07 -17.73
C LEU A 12 11.13 -7.01 -17.67
N GLY A 13 10.74 -5.76 -17.45
CA GLY A 13 11.68 -4.74 -16.99
C GLY A 13 12.18 -5.12 -15.61
N LEU A 14 13.14 -6.05 -15.54
CA LEU A 14 13.90 -6.34 -14.32
C LEU A 14 14.67 -5.07 -13.98
N HIS A 15 14.09 -4.23 -13.14
CA HIS A 15 14.76 -3.04 -12.64
C HIS A 15 15.93 -3.47 -11.77
N SER A 16 17.13 -3.18 -12.21
CA SER A 16 18.31 -3.39 -11.37
C SER A 16 18.46 -2.23 -10.39
N ILE A 17 19.09 -2.48 -9.24
CA ILE A 17 19.34 -1.41 -8.26
C ILE A 17 20.16 -0.26 -8.83
N GLN A 18 20.96 -0.49 -9.88
CA GLN A 18 21.74 0.53 -10.59
C GLN A 18 20.86 1.60 -11.24
N GLN A 19 19.63 1.27 -11.64
CA GLN A 19 18.69 2.26 -12.19
C GLN A 19 18.25 3.29 -11.14
N TYR A 20 18.41 3.00 -9.86
CA TYR A 20 18.11 3.93 -8.77
C TYR A 20 19.23 4.96 -8.53
N GLU A 21 20.44 4.79 -9.13
CA GLU A 21 21.58 5.67 -8.90
C GLU A 21 21.26 7.16 -9.10
N PRO A 22 20.52 7.58 -10.14
CA PRO A 22 20.12 8.99 -10.30
C PRO A 22 19.21 9.52 -9.20
N LEU A 23 18.48 8.65 -8.50
CA LEU A 23 17.53 9.01 -7.46
C LEU A 23 18.16 9.03 -6.06
N ILE A 24 19.00 8.04 -5.74
CA ILE A 24 19.51 7.83 -4.37
C ILE A 24 21.04 8.03 -4.27
N GLY A 25 21.72 8.22 -5.40
CA GLY A 25 23.17 8.40 -5.46
C GLY A 25 23.96 7.08 -5.43
N ARG A 26 25.18 7.16 -5.98
CA ARG A 26 26.09 6.01 -6.14
C ARG A 26 26.47 5.33 -4.81
N ALA A 27 26.63 6.12 -3.75
CA ALA A 27 27.01 5.60 -2.44
C ALA A 27 25.91 4.69 -1.82
N ALA A 28 24.64 5.07 -2.00
CA ALA A 28 23.52 4.25 -1.52
C ALA A 28 23.40 2.94 -2.32
N VAL A 29 23.55 3.01 -3.64
CA VAL A 29 23.56 1.80 -4.48
C VAL A 29 24.70 0.86 -4.07
N ALA A 30 25.92 1.39 -3.89
CA ALA A 30 27.06 0.59 -3.47
C ALA A 30 26.86 -0.08 -2.10
N ARG A 31 26.25 0.64 -1.13
CA ARG A 31 25.91 0.09 0.18
C ARG A 31 24.91 -1.06 0.11
N ILE A 32 23.86 -0.94 -0.71
CA ILE A 32 22.87 -2.00 -0.92
C ILE A 32 23.53 -3.25 -1.54
N LEU A 33 24.36 -3.07 -2.56
CA LEU A 33 25.09 -4.15 -3.20
C LEU A 33 26.05 -4.85 -2.22
N ASP A 34 26.75 -4.09 -1.39
CA ASP A 34 27.66 -4.64 -0.36
C ASP A 34 26.89 -5.43 0.69
N LYS A 35 25.71 -4.94 1.17
CA LYS A 35 24.84 -5.69 2.09
C LYS A 35 24.38 -7.02 1.47
N ALA A 36 23.93 -7.01 0.23
CA ALA A 36 23.51 -8.22 -0.46
C ALA A 36 24.68 -9.20 -0.64
N ALA A 37 25.86 -8.71 -1.01
CA ALA A 37 27.05 -9.56 -1.15
C ALA A 37 27.50 -10.18 0.17
N ARG A 38 27.45 -9.44 1.29
CA ARG A 38 27.75 -9.96 2.64
C ARG A 38 26.74 -10.99 3.12
N LEU A 39 25.46 -10.81 2.78
CA LEU A 39 24.42 -11.78 3.11
C LEU A 39 24.68 -13.12 2.40
N GLY A 40 25.22 -13.08 1.18
CA GLY A 40 25.46 -14.27 0.36
C GLY A 40 24.16 -14.96 -0.07
N PRO A 41 24.24 -16.19 -0.60
CA PRO A 41 23.06 -16.94 -1.03
C PRO A 41 22.07 -17.13 0.14
N ALA A 42 20.83 -16.75 -0.06
CA ALA A 42 19.75 -16.91 0.90
C ALA A 42 18.44 -17.21 0.16
N HIS A 43 17.52 -17.93 0.80
CA HIS A 43 16.17 -18.16 0.28
C HIS A 43 15.14 -17.59 1.25
N LEU A 44 14.48 -16.51 0.83
CA LEU A 44 13.38 -15.85 1.51
C LEU A 44 12.05 -16.29 0.88
N VAL A 45 11.11 -16.73 1.71
CA VAL A 45 9.74 -17.07 1.29
C VAL A 45 8.77 -16.05 1.85
N HIS A 46 8.05 -15.35 0.99
CA HIS A 46 6.89 -14.53 1.38
C HIS A 46 5.60 -15.35 1.26
N ILE A 47 4.68 -15.21 2.22
CA ILE A 47 3.36 -15.83 2.20
C ILE A 47 2.30 -14.77 2.44
N SER A 48 1.34 -14.63 1.51
CA SER A 48 0.20 -13.71 1.64
C SER A 48 -1.09 -14.34 1.12
N SER A 49 -2.18 -13.59 1.12
CA SER A 49 -3.51 -14.09 0.70
C SER A 49 -3.93 -13.67 -0.70
N THR A 50 -3.29 -12.69 -1.32
CA THR A 50 -3.70 -12.18 -2.64
C THR A 50 -2.52 -11.78 -3.50
N PHE A 51 -2.68 -12.01 -4.80
CA PHE A 51 -1.75 -11.61 -5.86
C PHE A 51 -2.25 -10.37 -6.64
N TYR A 52 -3.50 -9.97 -6.44
CA TYR A 52 -4.13 -8.86 -7.16
C TYR A 52 -4.76 -7.88 -6.18
N GLY A 53 -4.55 -6.60 -6.45
CA GLY A 53 -5.17 -5.51 -5.72
C GLY A 53 -4.67 -5.35 -4.29
N GLY A 54 -4.37 -4.13 -3.91
CA GLY A 54 -3.94 -3.77 -2.55
C GLY A 54 -2.45 -3.58 -2.37
N GLY A 55 -2.11 -2.89 -1.28
CA GLY A 55 -0.76 -2.41 -1.00
C GLY A 55 0.29 -3.51 -0.85
N VAL A 56 -0.06 -4.69 -0.34
CA VAL A 56 0.88 -5.81 -0.15
C VAL A 56 1.42 -6.29 -1.49
N THR A 57 0.55 -6.48 -2.48
CA THR A 57 0.95 -6.90 -3.83
C THR A 57 1.86 -5.86 -4.50
N GLU A 58 1.54 -4.58 -4.34
CA GLU A 58 2.32 -3.48 -4.91
C GLU A 58 3.73 -3.39 -4.29
N ILE A 59 3.89 -3.83 -3.05
CA ILE A 59 5.17 -3.89 -2.34
C ILE A 59 5.94 -5.16 -2.73
N LEU A 60 5.31 -6.32 -2.65
CA LEU A 60 6.00 -7.62 -2.79
C LEU A 60 6.43 -7.90 -4.22
N THR A 61 5.66 -7.50 -5.23
CA THR A 61 6.01 -7.72 -6.63
C THR A 61 7.40 -7.14 -6.97
N PRO A 62 7.64 -5.83 -6.84
CA PRO A 62 8.95 -5.27 -7.16
C PRO A 62 10.04 -5.68 -6.16
N LEU A 63 9.71 -5.86 -4.88
CA LEU A 63 10.68 -6.31 -3.87
C LEU A 63 11.24 -7.69 -4.19
N THR A 64 10.38 -8.65 -4.52
CA THR A 64 10.76 -10.02 -4.89
C THR A 64 11.67 -10.01 -6.13
N LEU A 65 11.33 -9.23 -7.15
CA LEU A 65 12.13 -9.10 -8.36
C LEU A 65 13.52 -8.51 -8.06
N MET A 66 13.60 -7.45 -7.24
CA MET A 66 14.85 -6.81 -6.86
C MET A 66 15.73 -7.72 -6.01
N MET A 67 15.16 -8.45 -5.05
CA MET A 67 15.90 -9.44 -4.24
C MET A 67 16.54 -10.52 -5.12
N ASN A 68 15.74 -11.09 -6.05
CA ASN A 68 16.23 -12.08 -7.00
C ASN A 68 17.34 -11.50 -7.91
N ALA A 69 17.22 -10.25 -8.35
CA ALA A 69 18.25 -9.58 -9.14
C ALA A 69 19.56 -9.34 -8.35
N LEU A 70 19.49 -9.30 -7.02
CA LEU A 70 20.66 -9.25 -6.12
C LEU A 70 21.23 -10.63 -5.77
N GLY A 71 20.67 -11.71 -6.31
CA GLY A 71 21.11 -13.09 -6.04
C GLY A 71 20.55 -13.70 -4.75
N ILE A 72 19.56 -13.06 -4.14
CA ILE A 72 18.83 -13.57 -2.98
C ILE A 72 17.58 -14.26 -3.49
N ALA A 73 17.56 -15.60 -3.48
CA ALA A 73 16.41 -16.37 -3.92
C ALA A 73 15.18 -15.96 -3.10
N THR A 74 14.19 -15.41 -3.79
CA THR A 74 12.97 -14.93 -3.14
C THR A 74 11.76 -15.47 -3.87
N SER A 75 10.92 -16.20 -3.15
CA SER A 75 9.67 -16.75 -3.66
C SER A 75 8.47 -16.15 -2.92
N TRP A 76 7.33 -16.16 -3.58
CA TRP A 76 6.09 -15.64 -3.01
C TRP A 76 4.96 -16.64 -3.22
N HIS A 77 4.41 -17.12 -2.12
CA HIS A 77 3.33 -18.09 -2.09
C HIS A 77 2.02 -17.44 -1.65
N LEU A 78 0.93 -17.89 -2.25
CA LEU A 78 -0.41 -17.47 -1.88
C LEU A 78 -1.14 -18.60 -1.17
N ILE A 79 -1.81 -18.27 -0.06
CA ILE A 79 -2.81 -19.17 0.49
C ILE A 79 -4.05 -19.17 -0.39
N GLN A 80 -4.65 -20.33 -0.54
CA GLN A 80 -5.93 -20.50 -1.22
C GLN A 80 -7.05 -20.45 -0.20
N GLY A 81 -8.12 -19.71 -0.50
CA GLY A 81 -9.27 -19.58 0.38
C GLY A 81 -10.59 -19.71 -0.35
N THR A 82 -11.65 -20.04 0.39
CA THR A 82 -13.02 -20.02 -0.08
C THR A 82 -13.63 -18.62 0.04
N PRO A 83 -14.75 -18.31 -0.63
CA PRO A 83 -15.46 -17.04 -0.39
C PRO A 83 -15.81 -16.81 1.08
N ALA A 84 -16.19 -17.87 1.83
CA ALA A 84 -16.46 -17.81 3.26
C ALA A 84 -15.20 -17.40 4.06
N PHE A 85 -14.04 -17.97 3.73
CA PHE A 85 -12.77 -17.59 4.34
C PHE A 85 -12.43 -16.11 4.09
N PHE A 86 -12.58 -15.63 2.85
CA PHE A 86 -12.30 -14.22 2.55
C PHE A 86 -13.30 -13.27 3.21
N ALA A 87 -14.57 -13.65 3.37
CA ALA A 87 -15.54 -12.89 4.16
C ALA A 87 -15.11 -12.80 5.64
N CYS A 88 -14.70 -13.93 6.25
CA CYS A 88 -14.17 -13.98 7.61
C CYS A 88 -12.92 -13.09 7.75
N THR A 89 -11.96 -13.20 6.85
CA THR A 89 -10.71 -12.43 6.95
C THR A 89 -10.88 -10.95 6.64
N LYS A 90 -11.87 -10.56 5.82
CA LYS A 90 -12.28 -9.15 5.66
C LYS A 90 -12.84 -8.59 6.96
N LYS A 91 -13.71 -9.34 7.64
CA LYS A 91 -14.22 -8.97 8.96
C LYS A 91 -13.08 -8.86 9.99
N LEU A 92 -12.14 -9.81 9.95
CA LEU A 92 -10.92 -9.78 10.76
C LEU A 92 -10.11 -8.50 10.51
N HIS A 93 -9.90 -8.14 9.26
CA HIS A 93 -9.22 -6.89 8.88
C HIS A 93 -9.94 -5.66 9.47
N ASN A 94 -11.27 -5.59 9.35
CA ASN A 94 -12.04 -4.47 9.87
C ASN A 94 -11.98 -4.40 11.41
N THR A 95 -12.06 -5.54 12.10
CA THR A 95 -11.97 -5.59 13.57
C THR A 95 -10.58 -5.20 14.09
N LEU A 96 -9.53 -5.52 13.35
CA LEU A 96 -8.18 -5.03 13.67
C LEU A 96 -8.05 -3.51 13.50
N GLN A 97 -8.86 -2.89 12.68
CA GLN A 97 -8.96 -1.42 12.57
C GLN A 97 -9.95 -0.79 13.56
N GLY A 98 -10.45 -1.56 14.52
CA GLY A 98 -11.31 -1.07 15.61
C GLY A 98 -12.81 -1.24 15.37
N ASP A 99 -13.24 -2.04 14.39
CA ASP A 99 -14.65 -2.41 14.25
C ASP A 99 -15.10 -3.22 15.47
N PRO A 100 -16.26 -2.92 16.07
CA PRO A 100 -16.75 -3.61 17.27
C PRO A 100 -17.31 -5.01 17.00
N MET A 101 -17.35 -5.50 15.75
CA MET A 101 -17.90 -6.81 15.42
C MET A 101 -17.20 -7.94 16.17
N ALA A 102 -17.98 -8.91 16.63
CA ALA A 102 -17.46 -10.14 17.25
C ALA A 102 -17.15 -11.19 16.18
N PHE A 103 -16.17 -12.05 16.46
CA PHE A 103 -15.84 -13.23 15.66
C PHE A 103 -16.56 -14.45 16.27
N SER A 104 -17.33 -15.19 15.48
CA SER A 104 -18.03 -16.38 15.96
C SER A 104 -17.11 -17.61 15.94
N ASP A 105 -17.45 -18.63 16.72
CA ASP A 105 -16.72 -19.91 16.72
C ASP A 105 -16.72 -20.57 15.34
N GLU A 106 -17.79 -20.41 14.56
CA GLU A 106 -17.87 -20.91 13.19
C GLU A 106 -16.88 -20.17 12.26
N GLU A 107 -16.80 -18.84 12.37
CA GLU A 107 -15.84 -18.04 11.61
C GLU A 107 -14.38 -18.39 11.98
N ILE A 108 -14.11 -18.63 13.27
CA ILE A 108 -12.80 -19.11 13.73
C ILE A 108 -12.51 -20.48 13.12
N ALA A 109 -13.45 -21.41 13.15
CA ALA A 109 -13.27 -22.75 12.59
C ALA A 109 -12.97 -22.70 11.07
N ILE A 110 -13.72 -21.88 10.30
CA ILE A 110 -13.46 -21.68 8.86
C ILE A 110 -12.05 -21.12 8.64
N TYR A 111 -11.66 -20.13 9.42
CA TYR A 111 -10.35 -19.50 9.33
C TYR A 111 -9.20 -20.48 9.59
N GLU A 112 -9.27 -21.22 10.70
CA GLU A 112 -8.23 -22.19 11.09
C GLU A 112 -8.19 -23.39 10.14
N GLN A 113 -9.34 -23.90 9.69
CA GLN A 113 -9.41 -25.02 8.75
C GLN A 113 -8.71 -24.68 7.43
N VAL A 114 -9.04 -23.53 6.82
CA VAL A 114 -8.45 -23.11 5.55
C VAL A 114 -6.95 -22.92 5.67
N VAL A 115 -6.47 -22.36 6.77
CA VAL A 115 -5.02 -22.20 7.01
C VAL A 115 -4.35 -23.56 7.19
N SER A 116 -4.98 -24.51 7.91
CA SER A 116 -4.49 -25.88 8.06
C SER A 116 -4.36 -26.60 6.71
N GLU A 117 -5.37 -26.47 5.83
CA GLU A 117 -5.32 -27.05 4.49
C GLU A 117 -4.20 -26.47 3.63
N ASN A 118 -3.92 -25.17 3.77
CA ASN A 118 -2.78 -24.52 3.09
C ASN A 118 -1.43 -24.99 3.64
N ALA A 119 -1.32 -25.21 4.93
CA ALA A 119 -0.09 -25.70 5.55
C ALA A 119 0.37 -27.04 4.95
N LEU A 120 -0.58 -27.93 4.58
CA LEU A 120 -0.29 -29.22 3.95
C LEU A 120 0.29 -29.11 2.52
N ARG A 121 0.15 -27.94 1.89
CA ARG A 121 0.58 -27.69 0.50
C ARG A 121 1.87 -26.89 0.41
N LEU A 122 2.29 -26.30 1.52
CA LEU A 122 3.49 -25.47 1.57
C LEU A 122 4.72 -26.35 1.84
N HIS A 123 5.72 -26.24 0.98
CA HIS A 123 7.03 -26.88 1.11
C HIS A 123 8.06 -25.79 1.42
N LEU A 124 8.55 -25.79 2.65
CA LEU A 124 9.42 -24.73 3.20
C LEU A 124 10.77 -25.24 3.69
N GLU A 125 11.11 -26.50 3.37
CA GLU A 125 12.27 -27.21 3.91
C GLU A 125 13.59 -26.56 3.47
N ASP A 126 13.62 -25.94 2.29
CA ASP A 126 14.82 -25.37 1.68
C ASP A 126 14.93 -23.84 1.83
N CYS A 127 14.07 -23.22 2.66
CA CYS A 127 14.15 -21.77 2.87
C CYS A 127 14.95 -21.40 4.12
N ASP A 128 15.56 -20.22 4.10
CA ASP A 128 16.31 -19.67 5.23
C ASP A 128 15.43 -18.78 6.13
N VAL A 129 14.43 -18.12 5.58
CA VAL A 129 13.52 -17.23 6.30
C VAL A 129 12.12 -17.28 5.67
N VAL A 130 11.09 -17.32 6.51
CA VAL A 130 9.68 -17.22 6.11
C VAL A 130 9.09 -15.90 6.59
N ALA A 131 8.50 -15.13 5.70
CA ALA A 131 7.81 -13.87 6.00
C ALA A 131 6.31 -13.99 5.68
N VAL A 132 5.48 -13.94 6.69
CA VAL A 132 4.01 -14.05 6.59
C VAL A 132 3.39 -12.66 6.66
N HIS A 133 2.53 -12.34 5.70
CA HIS A 133 1.94 -11.00 5.58
C HIS A 133 0.47 -10.99 5.98
N ASP A 134 0.13 -10.04 6.86
CA ASP A 134 -1.22 -9.78 7.36
C ASP A 134 -1.84 -10.94 8.16
N PRO A 135 -3.08 -10.79 8.65
CA PRO A 135 -3.69 -11.80 9.51
C PRO A 135 -4.17 -13.05 8.76
N GLN A 136 -4.42 -12.99 7.44
CA GLN A 136 -5.02 -14.12 6.72
C GLN A 136 -4.19 -15.42 6.85
N PRO A 137 -2.87 -15.42 6.61
CA PRO A 137 -2.03 -16.62 6.80
C PRO A 137 -1.43 -16.74 8.20
N LEU A 138 -1.73 -15.85 9.13
CA LEU A 138 -1.08 -15.77 10.44
C LEU A 138 -1.01 -17.12 11.21
N PRO A 139 -2.06 -17.97 11.27
CA PRO A 139 -2.00 -19.23 12.02
C PRO A 139 -1.07 -20.30 11.41
N LEU A 140 -0.56 -20.11 10.18
CA LEU A 140 0.36 -21.05 9.54
C LEU A 140 1.53 -21.43 10.45
N VAL A 141 2.04 -20.49 11.22
CA VAL A 141 3.15 -20.71 12.16
C VAL A 141 2.88 -21.86 13.13
N GLY A 142 1.62 -22.13 13.45
CA GLY A 142 1.21 -23.21 14.36
C GLY A 142 1.36 -24.61 13.77
N HIS A 143 1.41 -24.74 12.45
CA HIS A 143 1.50 -26.02 11.74
C HIS A 143 2.94 -26.45 11.45
N PHE A 144 3.92 -25.60 11.70
CA PHE A 144 5.36 -25.86 11.47
C PHE A 144 6.10 -25.82 12.81
N THR A 145 5.97 -26.90 13.61
CA THR A 145 6.55 -26.97 14.97
C THR A 145 8.06 -27.23 14.97
N ASP A 146 8.55 -28.06 14.05
CA ASP A 146 9.97 -28.47 13.93
C ASP A 146 10.74 -27.61 12.92
N ARG A 147 10.49 -26.30 12.95
CA ARG A 147 11.11 -25.36 12.01
C ARG A 147 12.55 -25.02 12.41
N SER A 148 13.44 -25.16 11.44
CA SER A 148 14.85 -24.77 11.57
C SER A 148 15.13 -23.34 11.13
N MET A 149 14.12 -22.66 10.54
CA MET A 149 14.23 -21.30 10.01
C MET A 149 13.38 -20.31 10.82
N PRO A 150 13.78 -19.03 10.89
CA PRO A 150 13.00 -17.99 11.54
C PRO A 150 11.74 -17.62 10.72
N TRP A 151 10.68 -17.33 11.44
CA TRP A 151 9.40 -16.88 10.91
C TRP A 151 9.15 -15.43 11.32
N LEU A 152 8.92 -14.56 10.35
CA LEU A 152 8.62 -13.16 10.52
C LEU A 152 7.14 -12.92 10.19
N TRP A 153 6.44 -12.15 11.00
CA TRP A 153 5.08 -11.72 10.68
C TRP A 153 5.07 -10.22 10.39
N GLN A 154 4.62 -9.82 9.21
CA GLN A 154 4.47 -8.41 8.85
C GLN A 154 3.00 -8.03 8.72
N CYS A 155 2.56 -7.08 9.54
CA CYS A 155 1.21 -6.54 9.51
C CYS A 155 1.20 -5.17 8.83
N HIS A 156 0.37 -5.04 7.79
CA HIS A 156 0.20 -3.81 7.02
C HIS A 156 -1.03 -3.00 7.44
N ILE A 157 -1.80 -3.49 8.42
CA ILE A 157 -3.06 -2.92 8.91
C ILE A 157 -2.79 -1.89 10.01
N ASP A 158 -3.66 -0.90 10.12
CA ASP A 158 -3.67 0.03 11.25
C ASP A 158 -4.13 -0.70 12.53
N LEU A 159 -3.18 -1.01 13.40
CA LEU A 159 -3.39 -1.65 14.70
C LEU A 159 -3.38 -0.66 15.86
N SER A 160 -3.59 0.63 15.65
CA SER A 160 -3.55 1.62 16.72
C SER A 160 -4.61 1.40 17.80
N THR A 161 -5.78 0.87 17.41
CA THR A 161 -6.89 0.59 18.33
C THR A 161 -7.66 -0.66 17.91
N PRO A 162 -7.06 -1.85 17.95
CA PRO A 162 -7.72 -3.07 17.50
C PRO A 162 -8.84 -3.49 18.47
N ASN A 163 -9.81 -4.24 17.96
CA ASN A 163 -10.80 -4.92 18.82
C ASN A 163 -10.07 -5.88 19.77
N ALA A 164 -10.23 -5.67 21.06
CA ALA A 164 -9.45 -6.38 22.08
C ALA A 164 -9.67 -7.90 22.07
N ALA A 165 -10.90 -8.37 21.83
CA ALA A 165 -11.20 -9.81 21.81
C ALA A 165 -10.51 -10.48 20.62
N VAL A 166 -10.63 -9.88 19.43
CA VAL A 166 -10.00 -10.39 18.19
C VAL A 166 -8.49 -10.32 18.29
N TRP A 167 -7.95 -9.20 18.81
CA TRP A 167 -6.50 -9.08 18.98
C TRP A 167 -5.95 -10.14 19.96
N ASN A 168 -6.61 -10.38 21.09
CA ASN A 168 -6.17 -11.40 22.06
C ASN A 168 -6.16 -12.81 21.45
N TYR A 169 -7.10 -13.13 20.58
CA TYR A 169 -7.10 -14.38 19.82
C TYR A 169 -5.88 -14.45 18.89
N LEU A 170 -5.66 -13.45 18.05
CA LEU A 170 -4.57 -13.41 17.08
C LEU A 170 -3.18 -13.33 17.74
N ARG A 171 -3.07 -12.62 18.85
CA ARG A 171 -1.85 -12.48 19.62
C ARG A 171 -1.21 -13.83 19.94
N SER A 172 -2.03 -14.86 20.24
CA SER A 172 -1.56 -16.22 20.54
C SER A 172 -0.76 -16.84 19.38
N PHE A 173 -1.04 -16.45 18.14
CA PHE A 173 -0.27 -16.86 16.97
C PHE A 173 0.93 -15.93 16.76
N VAL A 174 0.77 -14.61 16.91
CA VAL A 174 1.87 -13.65 16.73
C VAL A 174 3.04 -13.97 17.66
N GLU A 175 2.77 -14.36 18.90
CA GLU A 175 3.81 -14.72 19.88
C GLU A 175 4.57 -16.01 19.56
N ARG A 176 4.19 -16.73 18.51
CA ARG A 176 4.94 -17.88 17.97
C ARG A 176 5.94 -17.50 16.87
N TYR A 177 5.88 -16.29 16.35
CA TYR A 177 6.86 -15.77 15.39
C TYR A 177 8.15 -15.35 16.09
N ASN A 178 9.23 -15.23 15.34
CA ASN A 178 10.50 -14.72 15.87
C ASN A 178 10.48 -13.20 15.99
N VAL A 179 9.75 -12.52 15.10
CA VAL A 179 9.59 -11.07 15.09
C VAL A 179 8.24 -10.67 14.48
N ALA A 180 7.65 -9.62 15.03
CA ALA A 180 6.51 -8.92 14.46
C ALA A 180 6.97 -7.62 13.80
N ILE A 181 6.58 -7.40 12.56
CA ILE A 181 6.97 -6.22 11.77
C ILE A 181 5.72 -5.38 11.52
N PHE A 182 5.77 -4.10 11.87
CA PHE A 182 4.71 -3.14 11.65
C PHE A 182 5.17 -2.01 10.75
N SER A 183 4.22 -1.36 10.06
CA SER A 183 4.54 -0.21 9.22
C SER A 183 4.98 1.02 10.04
N LEU A 184 4.50 1.14 11.27
CA LEU A 184 4.71 2.32 12.14
C LEU A 184 4.90 1.90 13.60
N PRO A 185 5.66 2.69 14.40
CA PRO A 185 5.77 2.47 15.85
C PRO A 185 4.44 2.58 16.60
N GLU A 186 3.50 3.37 16.10
CA GLU A 186 2.17 3.56 16.68
C GLU A 186 1.29 2.31 16.58
N TYR A 187 1.68 1.33 15.76
CA TYR A 187 1.00 0.04 15.64
C TYR A 187 1.58 -1.04 16.55
N ALA A 188 2.66 -0.70 17.28
CA ALA A 188 3.23 -1.61 18.25
C ALA A 188 2.19 -2.08 19.28
N GLN A 189 2.27 -3.34 19.64
CA GLN A 189 1.36 -3.99 20.58
C GLN A 189 2.13 -4.54 21.78
N ALA A 190 1.43 -4.84 22.87
CA ALA A 190 2.04 -5.51 24.02
C ALA A 190 2.30 -6.99 23.66
N LEU A 191 3.47 -7.28 23.11
CA LEU A 191 3.91 -8.60 22.65
C LEU A 191 5.19 -9.04 23.36
N ALA A 192 5.35 -10.34 23.57
CA ALA A 192 6.59 -10.92 24.11
C ALA A 192 7.70 -11.04 23.04
N VAL A 193 7.33 -11.01 21.74
CA VAL A 193 8.26 -11.11 20.63
C VAL A 193 8.84 -9.74 20.25
N GLU A 194 10.03 -9.75 19.67
CA GLU A 194 10.66 -8.54 19.14
C GLU A 194 9.78 -7.86 18.10
N GLN A 195 9.75 -6.52 18.12
CA GLN A 195 8.99 -5.73 17.18
C GLN A 195 9.91 -4.85 16.35
N ARG A 196 9.72 -4.88 15.04
CA ARG A 196 10.44 -4.05 14.06
C ARG A 196 9.49 -3.16 13.30
N PHE A 197 10.00 -2.05 12.77
CA PHE A 197 9.19 -1.07 12.05
C PHE A 197 9.77 -0.88 10.65
N VAL A 198 9.01 -1.30 9.64
CA VAL A 198 9.39 -1.22 8.23
C VAL A 198 8.26 -0.52 7.47
N ALA A 199 8.46 0.74 7.16
CA ALA A 199 7.48 1.51 6.41
C ALA A 199 7.37 0.96 4.96
N PRO A 200 6.18 0.88 4.38
CA PRO A 200 5.99 0.62 2.96
C PRO A 200 6.73 1.61 2.06
N ALA A 201 6.90 1.26 0.80
CA ALA A 201 7.59 2.06 -0.20
C ALA A 201 6.97 1.86 -1.58
N ILE A 202 7.24 2.76 -2.50
CA ILE A 202 6.83 2.69 -3.89
C ILE A 202 8.01 2.36 -4.80
N ASP A 203 7.73 1.67 -5.91
CA ASP A 203 8.67 1.57 -7.02
C ASP A 203 8.48 2.77 -7.96
N PRO A 204 9.48 3.67 -8.08
CA PRO A 204 9.40 4.85 -8.94
C PRO A 204 9.36 4.51 -10.44
N PHE A 205 9.70 3.28 -10.81
CA PHE A 205 9.72 2.79 -12.20
C PHE A 205 8.49 1.97 -12.58
N SER A 206 7.59 1.69 -11.65
CA SER A 206 6.31 1.03 -11.97
C SER A 206 5.46 1.88 -12.90
N ALA A 207 4.54 1.26 -13.65
CA ALA A 207 3.63 1.96 -14.55
C ALA A 207 2.84 3.09 -13.85
N LYS A 208 2.53 2.92 -12.57
CA LYS A 208 1.88 3.95 -11.74
C LYS A 208 2.76 5.16 -11.47
N ASN A 209 4.09 5.01 -11.42
CA ASN A 209 5.00 6.00 -10.84
C ASN A 209 6.07 6.53 -11.81
N THR A 210 6.29 5.80 -12.92
CA THR A 210 7.26 6.20 -13.95
C THR A 210 6.96 7.59 -14.48
N GLU A 211 8.00 8.28 -14.94
CA GLU A 211 7.82 9.61 -15.55
C GLU A 211 6.88 9.53 -16.76
N MET A 212 6.05 10.53 -16.89
CA MET A 212 5.07 10.70 -17.95
C MET A 212 5.05 12.18 -18.32
N SER A 213 5.16 12.49 -19.59
CA SER A 213 5.08 13.86 -20.06
C SER A 213 3.68 14.46 -19.83
N GLU A 214 3.58 15.78 -19.90
CA GLU A 214 2.29 16.47 -19.79
C GLU A 214 1.33 16.01 -20.89
N ASP A 215 1.82 15.95 -22.15
CA ASP A 215 1.00 15.52 -23.30
C ASP A 215 0.50 14.06 -23.15
N GLU A 216 1.36 13.14 -22.69
CA GLU A 216 0.97 11.75 -22.45
C GLU A 216 -0.08 11.65 -21.36
N SER A 217 0.07 12.40 -20.27
CA SER A 217 -0.87 12.40 -19.16
C SER A 217 -2.22 13.01 -19.56
N LEU A 218 -2.22 14.11 -20.30
CA LEU A 218 -3.44 14.73 -20.84
C LEU A 218 -4.15 13.78 -21.82
N ALA A 219 -3.41 13.18 -22.75
CA ALA A 219 -3.97 12.20 -23.70
C ALA A 219 -4.59 10.99 -22.98
N CYS A 220 -3.97 10.55 -21.87
CA CYS A 220 -4.54 9.49 -21.03
C CYS A 220 -5.88 9.92 -20.41
N LEU A 221 -5.94 11.10 -19.81
CA LEU A 221 -7.17 11.62 -19.20
C LEU A 221 -8.31 11.78 -20.21
N VAL A 222 -7.99 12.32 -21.40
CA VAL A 222 -8.97 12.49 -22.50
C VAL A 222 -9.59 11.14 -22.92
N ARG A 223 -8.79 10.07 -23.03
CA ARG A 223 -9.31 8.72 -23.33
C ARG A 223 -10.33 8.22 -22.30
N HIS A 224 -10.21 8.68 -21.06
CA HIS A 224 -11.15 8.37 -19.98
C HIS A 224 -12.24 9.43 -19.77
N CYS A 225 -12.43 10.33 -20.76
CA CYS A 225 -13.41 11.41 -20.72
C CYS A 225 -13.25 12.40 -19.55
N ILE A 226 -12.03 12.50 -19.01
CA ILE A 226 -11.70 13.46 -17.96
C ILE A 226 -11.18 14.76 -18.63
N ARG A 227 -11.89 15.84 -18.40
CA ARG A 227 -11.51 17.18 -18.90
C ARG A 227 -10.68 17.90 -17.86
N VAL A 228 -9.65 18.61 -18.32
CA VAL A 228 -8.73 19.41 -17.50
C VAL A 228 -8.84 20.91 -17.79
N ASP A 229 -10.01 21.35 -18.30
CA ASP A 229 -10.34 22.74 -18.55
C ASP A 229 -10.50 23.57 -17.26
N ARG A 230 -10.57 22.89 -16.14
CA ARG A 230 -10.58 23.45 -14.77
C ARG A 230 -9.74 22.60 -13.83
N PRO A 231 -9.31 23.12 -12.65
CA PRO A 231 -8.53 22.33 -11.70
C PRO A 231 -9.22 21.03 -11.32
N VAL A 232 -8.46 19.93 -11.37
CA VAL A 232 -8.93 18.60 -10.98
C VAL A 232 -8.51 18.30 -9.54
N ILE A 233 -9.47 17.87 -8.74
CA ILE A 233 -9.27 17.25 -7.43
C ILE A 233 -9.51 15.76 -7.62
N THR A 234 -8.71 14.90 -7.02
CA THR A 234 -8.94 13.45 -7.15
C THR A 234 -8.80 12.73 -5.83
N GLN A 235 -9.60 11.69 -5.65
CA GLN A 235 -9.35 10.61 -4.69
C GLN A 235 -9.18 9.31 -5.48
N ILE A 236 -8.10 8.58 -5.18
CA ILE A 236 -7.80 7.29 -5.78
C ILE A 236 -7.72 6.27 -4.64
N SER A 237 -8.72 5.39 -4.54
CA SER A 237 -8.78 4.41 -3.46
C SER A 237 -9.82 3.34 -3.76
N ARG A 238 -9.78 2.21 -3.02
CA ARG A 238 -10.96 1.33 -2.97
C ARG A 238 -12.16 2.11 -2.42
N PHE A 239 -13.34 1.78 -2.88
CA PHE A 239 -14.58 2.36 -2.35
C PHE A 239 -14.95 1.64 -1.05
N ASP A 240 -14.35 2.06 0.05
CA ASP A 240 -14.69 1.58 1.38
C ASP A 240 -14.91 2.75 2.36
N ARG A 241 -15.59 2.48 3.48
CA ARG A 241 -15.95 3.50 4.47
C ARG A 241 -14.74 4.20 5.11
N TRP A 242 -13.61 3.48 5.21
CA TRP A 242 -12.40 4.02 5.82
C TRP A 242 -11.72 5.10 4.97
N LYS A 243 -12.03 5.13 3.67
CA LYS A 243 -11.54 6.16 2.73
C LYS A 243 -12.42 7.41 2.73
N ASP A 244 -13.57 7.38 3.42
CA ASP A 244 -14.51 8.49 3.59
C ASP A 244 -14.87 9.23 2.28
N PRO A 245 -15.32 8.50 1.23
CA PRO A 245 -15.64 9.14 -0.05
C PRO A 245 -16.78 10.15 0.05
N MET A 246 -17.72 9.95 0.97
CA MET A 246 -18.81 10.90 1.20
C MET A 246 -18.32 12.21 1.81
N GLY A 247 -17.37 12.15 2.75
CA GLY A 247 -16.71 13.34 3.28
C GLY A 247 -15.83 14.04 2.25
N VAL A 248 -15.27 13.30 1.27
CA VAL A 248 -14.56 13.87 0.12
C VAL A 248 -15.51 14.64 -0.78
N ILE A 249 -16.67 14.08 -1.14
CA ILE A 249 -17.71 14.75 -1.94
C ILE A 249 -18.18 16.04 -1.25
N GLU A 250 -18.43 15.98 0.04
CA GLU A 250 -18.88 17.15 0.80
C GLU A 250 -17.78 18.23 0.88
N ALA A 251 -16.53 17.86 1.09
CA ALA A 251 -15.40 18.81 1.07
C ALA A 251 -15.24 19.46 -0.31
N PHE A 252 -15.39 18.68 -1.38
CA PHE A 252 -15.37 19.18 -2.74
C PHE A 252 -16.51 20.20 -3.00
N ARG A 253 -17.75 19.89 -2.61
CA ARG A 253 -18.91 20.79 -2.78
C ARG A 253 -18.67 22.14 -2.11
N ARG A 254 -18.14 22.13 -0.88
CA ARG A 254 -17.79 23.37 -0.17
C ARG A 254 -16.67 24.14 -0.87
N ALA A 255 -15.64 23.46 -1.34
CA ALA A 255 -14.56 24.10 -2.09
C ALA A 255 -15.05 24.67 -3.43
N ARG A 256 -15.89 23.93 -4.16
CA ARG A 256 -16.46 24.35 -5.45
C ARG A 256 -17.33 25.59 -5.35
N ALA A 257 -17.96 25.84 -4.22
CA ALA A 257 -18.72 27.09 -3.99
C ALA A 257 -17.81 28.33 -4.05
N GLU A 258 -16.47 28.18 -3.84
CA GLU A 258 -15.52 29.28 -3.88
C GLU A 258 -14.62 29.29 -5.12
N VAL A 259 -14.31 28.11 -5.70
CA VAL A 259 -13.41 27.94 -6.84
C VAL A 259 -13.96 26.86 -7.75
N ASP A 260 -14.21 27.20 -9.02
CA ASP A 260 -14.67 26.21 -10.00
C ASP A 260 -13.61 25.11 -10.21
N CYS A 261 -13.99 23.86 -10.01
CA CYS A 261 -13.14 22.70 -10.07
C CYS A 261 -13.95 21.42 -10.35
N THR A 262 -13.26 20.33 -10.66
CA THR A 262 -13.87 19.01 -10.91
C THR A 262 -13.30 18.00 -9.91
N LEU A 263 -14.17 17.12 -9.38
CA LEU A 263 -13.77 15.96 -8.56
C LEU A 263 -13.77 14.70 -9.41
N VAL A 264 -12.66 13.95 -9.37
CA VAL A 264 -12.57 12.60 -9.96
C VAL A 264 -12.35 11.60 -8.83
N LEU A 265 -13.31 10.70 -8.65
CA LEU A 265 -13.20 9.55 -7.77
C LEU A 265 -12.83 8.33 -8.62
N LEU A 266 -11.64 7.81 -8.44
CA LEU A 266 -11.17 6.61 -9.14
C LEU A 266 -11.02 5.48 -8.13
N GLY A 267 -11.74 4.40 -8.35
CA GLY A 267 -11.64 3.19 -7.52
C GLY A 267 -11.47 1.95 -8.34
N ASN A 268 -10.94 0.90 -7.71
CA ASN A 268 -10.92 -0.45 -8.25
C ASN A 268 -12.08 -1.24 -7.64
N ASN A 269 -12.83 -1.96 -8.48
CA ASN A 269 -13.81 -2.95 -8.03
C ASN A 269 -13.07 -4.26 -7.76
N ALA A 270 -12.84 -4.57 -6.49
CA ALA A 270 -12.70 -5.97 -6.12
C ALA A 270 -14.07 -6.63 -6.36
N THR A 271 -14.15 -7.53 -7.34
CA THR A 271 -15.40 -8.23 -7.72
C THR A 271 -15.99 -9.07 -6.58
N ASP A 272 -15.25 -9.24 -5.50
CA ASP A 272 -15.54 -10.03 -4.31
C ASP A 272 -15.68 -9.19 -3.02
N ASP A 273 -15.74 -7.84 -3.11
CA ASP A 273 -15.97 -6.96 -1.96
C ASP A 273 -17.40 -6.37 -1.97
N PRO A 274 -18.38 -7.02 -1.30
CA PRO A 274 -19.76 -6.51 -1.25
C PRO A 274 -19.88 -5.13 -0.59
N GLU A 275 -19.00 -4.79 0.37
CA GLU A 275 -18.96 -3.48 1.02
C GLU A 275 -18.57 -2.39 0.02
N GLY A 276 -17.61 -2.69 -0.86
CA GLY A 276 -17.18 -1.79 -1.93
C GLY A 276 -18.30 -1.50 -2.95
N GLN A 277 -19.11 -2.49 -3.27
CA GLN A 277 -20.24 -2.29 -4.19
C GLN A 277 -21.33 -1.39 -3.58
N VAL A 278 -21.71 -1.63 -2.33
CA VAL A 278 -22.68 -0.78 -1.61
C VAL A 278 -22.18 0.67 -1.52
N MET A 279 -20.89 0.85 -1.23
CA MET A 279 -20.29 2.18 -1.17
C MET A 279 -20.31 2.85 -2.55
N LEU A 280 -19.97 2.13 -3.64
CA LEU A 280 -20.01 2.66 -5.00
C LEU A 280 -21.42 3.11 -5.39
N GLU A 281 -22.45 2.35 -5.05
CA GLU A 281 -23.85 2.75 -5.27
C GLU A 281 -24.20 4.01 -4.47
N THR A 282 -23.79 4.08 -3.22
CA THR A 282 -23.97 5.28 -2.39
C THR A 282 -23.31 6.50 -3.01
N ILE A 283 -22.07 6.36 -3.51
CA ILE A 283 -21.36 7.42 -4.22
C ILE A 283 -22.12 7.83 -5.48
N ARG A 284 -22.58 6.89 -6.29
CA ARG A 284 -23.32 7.18 -7.54
C ARG A 284 -24.63 7.95 -7.30
N HIS A 285 -25.31 7.68 -6.20
CA HIS A 285 -26.49 8.45 -5.82
C HIS A 285 -26.18 9.88 -5.34
N ALA A 286 -24.95 10.12 -4.90
CA ALA A 286 -24.47 11.41 -4.43
C ALA A 286 -23.78 12.24 -5.53
N VAL A 287 -23.63 11.71 -6.75
CA VAL A 287 -22.99 12.42 -7.88
C VAL A 287 -23.88 13.55 -8.35
N ASP A 288 -23.26 14.72 -8.52
CA ASP A 288 -23.86 15.90 -9.15
C ASP A 288 -22.91 16.44 -10.25
N ASP A 289 -23.27 17.57 -10.86
CA ASP A 289 -22.43 18.20 -11.87
C ASP A 289 -21.03 18.52 -11.30
N GLY A 290 -19.99 18.13 -12.02
CA GLY A 290 -18.58 18.31 -11.66
C GLY A 290 -17.97 17.16 -10.84
N ILE A 291 -18.70 16.05 -10.60
CA ILE A 291 -18.18 14.83 -10.01
C ILE A 291 -18.13 13.71 -11.05
N ILE A 292 -16.97 13.13 -11.26
CA ILE A 292 -16.73 11.98 -12.15
C ILE A 292 -16.37 10.78 -11.27
N VAL A 293 -17.09 9.66 -11.45
CA VAL A 293 -16.81 8.40 -10.74
C VAL A 293 -16.35 7.35 -11.76
N LEU A 294 -15.17 6.85 -11.59
CA LEU A 294 -14.57 5.84 -12.46
C LEU A 294 -14.22 4.58 -11.66
N THR A 295 -14.47 3.45 -12.29
CA THR A 295 -14.02 2.14 -11.80
C THR A 295 -13.08 1.57 -12.85
N ALA A 296 -11.78 1.56 -12.55
CA ALA A 296 -10.77 1.06 -13.46
C ALA A 296 -9.56 0.50 -12.67
N ASP A 297 -8.97 -0.54 -13.23
CA ASP A 297 -7.65 -1.05 -12.83
C ASP A 297 -6.65 -0.67 -13.94
N ASP A 298 -6.30 0.62 -13.98
CA ASP A 298 -5.41 1.18 -14.99
C ASP A 298 -4.28 1.99 -14.30
N PRO A 299 -3.08 1.42 -14.19
CA PRO A 299 -1.94 2.08 -13.58
C PRO A 299 -1.54 3.40 -14.28
N LEU A 300 -1.72 3.48 -15.60
CA LEU A 300 -1.39 4.70 -16.37
C LEU A 300 -2.40 5.81 -16.09
N LEU A 301 -3.68 5.46 -15.94
CA LEU A 301 -4.71 6.42 -15.53
C LEU A 301 -4.43 6.96 -14.13
N VAL A 302 -4.06 6.11 -13.17
CA VAL A 302 -3.64 6.54 -11.83
C VAL A 302 -2.46 7.52 -11.91
N ASN A 303 -1.44 7.18 -12.70
CA ASN A 303 -0.26 8.02 -12.91
C ASN A 303 -0.64 9.39 -13.48
N ALA A 304 -1.38 9.40 -14.60
CA ALA A 304 -1.82 10.62 -15.27
C ALA A 304 -2.70 11.49 -14.36
N LEU A 305 -3.65 10.88 -13.65
CA LEU A 305 -4.58 11.60 -12.79
C LEU A 305 -3.86 12.27 -11.61
N GLN A 306 -2.92 11.57 -10.96
CA GLN A 306 -2.12 12.16 -9.87
C GLN A 306 -1.18 13.27 -10.35
N ARG A 307 -0.66 13.21 -11.59
CA ARG A 307 0.18 14.27 -12.16
C ARG A 307 -0.60 15.53 -12.51
N GLN A 308 -1.81 15.37 -13.03
CA GLN A 308 -2.65 16.50 -13.47
C GLN A 308 -3.53 17.07 -12.36
N ALA A 309 -3.70 16.35 -11.24
CA ALA A 309 -4.50 16.83 -10.13
C ALA A 309 -3.86 18.05 -9.45
N ALA A 310 -4.67 19.09 -9.26
CA ALA A 310 -4.29 20.23 -8.43
C ALA A 310 -4.21 19.84 -6.94
N VAL A 311 -5.08 18.91 -6.52
CA VAL A 311 -5.12 18.35 -5.17
C VAL A 311 -5.43 16.85 -5.27
N VAL A 312 -4.66 16.03 -4.57
CA VAL A 312 -5.02 14.64 -4.27
C VAL A 312 -5.60 14.61 -2.86
N LEU A 313 -6.86 14.26 -2.74
CA LEU A 313 -7.58 14.24 -1.47
C LEU A 313 -7.67 12.80 -0.95
N GLN A 314 -6.94 12.48 0.11
CA GLN A 314 -6.96 11.17 0.75
C GLN A 314 -7.41 11.31 2.22
N LYS A 315 -8.69 11.67 2.38
CA LYS A 315 -9.30 11.97 3.68
C LYS A 315 -9.75 10.69 4.40
N SER A 316 -8.85 9.70 4.50
CA SER A 316 -9.14 8.47 5.22
C SER A 316 -9.41 8.73 6.71
N THR A 317 -10.32 7.94 7.29
CA THR A 317 -10.57 7.89 8.73
C THR A 317 -9.76 6.81 9.43
N ARG A 318 -9.28 5.82 8.66
CA ARG A 318 -8.30 4.79 9.04
C ARG A 318 -7.41 4.49 7.85
N GLU A 319 -6.11 4.33 8.09
CA GLU A 319 -5.15 4.03 7.03
C GLU A 319 -3.91 3.33 7.59
N GLY A 320 -3.61 2.13 7.10
CA GLY A 320 -2.39 1.41 7.48
C GLY A 320 -1.13 2.20 7.11
N PHE A 321 -1.01 2.56 5.83
CA PHE A 321 0.08 3.43 5.37
C PHE A 321 -0.40 4.46 4.35
N GLY A 322 -1.13 4.02 3.30
CA GLY A 322 -1.63 4.89 2.25
C GLY A 322 -0.61 5.12 1.13
N LEU A 323 -0.28 4.05 0.37
CA LEU A 323 0.65 4.14 -0.77
C LEU A 323 0.21 5.18 -1.80
N THR A 324 -1.09 5.38 -2.00
CA THR A 324 -1.63 6.42 -2.88
C THR A 324 -1.15 7.83 -2.51
N VAL A 325 -0.97 8.10 -1.20
CA VAL A 325 -0.38 9.37 -0.72
C VAL A 325 1.09 9.45 -1.17
N THR A 326 1.87 8.39 -0.95
CA THR A 326 3.27 8.32 -1.37
C THR A 326 3.40 8.52 -2.89
N GLU A 327 2.56 7.84 -3.66
CA GLU A 327 2.53 7.93 -5.13
C GLU A 327 2.21 9.35 -5.62
N ALA A 328 1.22 10.00 -5.02
CA ALA A 328 0.85 11.37 -5.35
C ALA A 328 1.97 12.37 -4.99
N MET A 329 2.55 12.23 -3.80
CA MET A 329 3.68 13.04 -3.35
C MET A 329 4.92 12.85 -4.25
N TRP A 330 5.19 11.62 -4.71
CA TRP A 330 6.27 11.33 -5.67
C TRP A 330 6.11 12.09 -6.97
N LYS A 331 4.89 12.28 -7.44
CA LYS A 331 4.57 13.05 -8.66
C LYS A 331 4.54 14.57 -8.43
N GLY A 332 4.78 15.01 -7.20
CA GLY A 332 4.73 16.43 -6.85
C GLY A 332 3.31 16.98 -6.72
N ALA A 333 2.30 16.12 -6.59
CA ALA A 333 0.95 16.56 -6.29
C ALA A 333 0.84 17.01 -4.82
N VAL A 334 0.03 18.03 -4.56
CA VAL A 334 -0.31 18.42 -3.19
C VAL A 334 -1.35 17.46 -2.64
N VAL A 335 -1.01 16.79 -1.54
CA VAL A 335 -1.93 15.90 -0.85
C VAL A 335 -2.60 16.63 0.31
N VAL A 336 -3.93 16.54 0.37
CA VAL A 336 -4.72 16.87 1.55
C VAL A 336 -5.18 15.54 2.15
N GLY A 337 -4.52 15.11 3.21
CA GLY A 337 -4.68 13.78 3.81
C GLY A 337 -5.38 13.82 5.17
N GLY A 338 -6.08 12.74 5.51
CA GLY A 338 -6.61 12.54 6.86
C GLY A 338 -5.49 12.44 7.89
N GLU A 339 -5.68 13.04 9.06
CA GLU A 339 -4.70 13.01 10.15
C GLU A 339 -4.71 11.65 10.87
N VAL A 340 -4.47 10.56 10.12
CA VAL A 340 -4.56 9.18 10.62
C VAL A 340 -3.39 8.33 10.12
N GLY A 341 -3.04 7.31 10.88
CA GLY A 341 -2.14 6.24 10.52
C GLY A 341 -0.89 6.67 9.73
N GLY A 342 -0.58 5.95 8.68
CA GLY A 342 0.58 6.21 7.83
C GLY A 342 0.56 7.54 7.09
N ILE A 343 -0.59 8.15 6.88
CA ILE A 343 -0.69 9.50 6.26
C ILE A 343 0.04 10.53 7.12
N ARG A 344 -0.14 10.50 8.45
CA ARG A 344 0.56 11.39 9.40
C ARG A 344 2.08 11.27 9.36
N ARG A 345 2.60 10.12 8.95
CA ARG A 345 4.05 9.88 8.85
C ARG A 345 4.64 10.35 7.53
N GLN A 346 3.81 10.51 6.53
CA GLN A 346 4.22 10.98 5.21
C GLN A 346 4.15 12.50 5.10
N ILE A 347 3.07 13.09 5.65
CA ILE A 347 2.78 14.51 5.54
C ILE A 347 3.27 15.28 6.78
N GLN A 348 4.08 16.31 6.54
CA GLN A 348 4.40 17.39 7.46
C GLN A 348 3.44 18.55 7.13
N ASP A 349 2.47 18.81 8.03
CA ASP A 349 1.38 19.76 7.76
C ASP A 349 1.91 21.14 7.38
N GLY A 350 1.42 21.66 6.26
CA GLY A 350 1.82 22.98 5.72
C GLY A 350 3.16 22.99 4.98
N GLU A 351 3.97 21.92 5.01
CA GLU A 351 5.28 21.86 4.37
C GLU A 351 5.26 21.06 3.05
N ASN A 352 4.86 19.78 3.10
CA ASN A 352 4.85 18.87 1.97
C ASN A 352 3.46 18.32 1.66
N GLY A 353 2.41 18.86 2.30
CA GLY A 353 1.01 18.50 2.19
C GLY A 353 0.22 19.10 3.33
N PHE A 354 -1.05 18.74 3.44
CA PHE A 354 -1.92 19.17 4.54
C PHE A 354 -2.55 17.98 5.24
N LEU A 355 -2.59 18.03 6.58
CA LEU A 355 -3.34 17.09 7.42
C LEU A 355 -4.68 17.72 7.82
N VAL A 356 -5.75 16.93 7.75
CA VAL A 356 -7.12 17.39 8.05
C VAL A 356 -7.88 16.32 8.84
N SER A 357 -8.70 16.78 9.78
CA SER A 357 -9.56 15.92 10.61
C SER A 357 -11.05 16.14 10.32
N THR A 358 -11.42 17.20 9.60
CA THR A 358 -12.81 17.54 9.30
C THR A 358 -13.01 17.88 7.82
N VAL A 359 -14.26 17.79 7.36
CA VAL A 359 -14.69 18.21 6.02
C VAL A 359 -14.38 19.70 5.77
N ASP A 360 -14.64 20.57 6.77
CA ASP A 360 -14.38 22.00 6.65
C ASP A 360 -12.88 22.31 6.50
N GLN A 361 -12.00 21.62 7.24
CA GLN A 361 -10.57 21.77 7.06
C GLN A 361 -10.15 21.34 5.66
N ALA A 362 -10.64 20.19 5.18
CA ALA A 362 -10.34 19.72 3.83
C ALA A 362 -10.77 20.74 2.77
N ALA A 363 -12.02 21.25 2.85
CA ALA A 363 -12.51 22.26 1.92
C ALA A 363 -11.65 23.53 1.90
N ARG A 364 -11.28 24.07 3.08
CA ARG A 364 -10.40 25.25 3.17
C ARG A 364 -9.03 25.00 2.56
N ARG A 365 -8.42 23.82 2.80
CA ARG A 365 -7.10 23.47 2.23
C ARG A 365 -7.16 23.30 0.72
N ILE A 366 -8.23 22.70 0.20
CA ILE A 366 -8.47 22.63 -1.25
C ILE A 366 -8.50 24.03 -1.85
N VAL A 367 -9.34 24.93 -1.30
CA VAL A 367 -9.46 26.32 -1.79
C VAL A 367 -8.11 27.04 -1.72
N GLN A 368 -7.36 26.89 -0.62
CA GLN A 368 -6.03 27.47 -0.46
C GLN A 368 -5.07 27.04 -1.56
N VAL A 369 -5.00 25.75 -1.87
CA VAL A 369 -4.12 25.20 -2.90
C VAL A 369 -4.57 25.65 -4.30
N LEU A 370 -5.88 25.69 -4.57
CA LEU A 370 -6.41 26.12 -5.86
C LEU A 370 -6.17 27.60 -6.14
N LYS A 371 -6.19 28.45 -5.10
CA LYS A 371 -5.97 29.91 -5.23
C LYS A 371 -4.48 30.31 -5.25
N ASP A 372 -3.54 29.39 -4.87
CA ASP A 372 -2.10 29.70 -4.82
C ASP A 372 -1.27 28.65 -5.60
N PRO A 373 -1.07 28.85 -6.91
CA PRO A 373 -0.20 27.98 -7.73
C PRO A 373 1.24 27.92 -7.22
N GLY A 374 1.76 29.01 -6.64
CA GLY A 374 3.12 29.05 -6.10
C GLY A 374 3.26 28.15 -4.85
N LEU A 375 2.26 28.14 -3.98
CA LEU A 375 2.20 27.20 -2.85
C LEU A 375 2.19 25.75 -3.36
N ARG A 376 1.34 25.47 -4.36
CA ARG A 376 1.25 24.13 -4.95
C ARG A 376 2.60 23.65 -5.47
N GLN A 377 3.33 24.48 -6.22
CA GLN A 377 4.63 24.12 -6.76
C GLN A 377 5.67 23.86 -5.66
N ARG A 378 5.78 24.76 -4.67
CA ARG A 378 6.74 24.60 -3.56
C ARG A 378 6.44 23.38 -2.70
N MET A 379 5.18 23.16 -2.37
CA MET A 379 4.75 22.03 -1.55
C MET A 379 4.94 20.71 -2.28
N GLY A 380 4.59 20.65 -3.57
CA GLY A 380 4.79 19.47 -4.41
C GLY A 380 6.27 19.09 -4.55
N ALA A 381 7.17 20.07 -4.71
CA ALA A 381 8.61 19.81 -4.74
C ALA A 381 9.12 19.19 -3.42
N ARG A 382 8.69 19.72 -2.27
CA ARG A 382 9.02 19.14 -0.94
C ARG A 382 8.42 17.76 -0.74
N ALA A 383 7.19 17.55 -1.22
CA ALA A 383 6.54 16.25 -1.18
C ALA A 383 7.35 15.18 -1.93
N ARG A 384 7.76 15.48 -3.16
CA ARG A 384 8.59 14.59 -3.99
C ARG A 384 9.93 14.28 -3.32
N GLU A 385 10.59 15.28 -2.77
CA GLU A 385 11.86 15.10 -2.07
C GLU A 385 11.71 14.21 -0.84
N SER A 386 10.68 14.43 -0.03
CA SER A 386 10.39 13.58 1.14
C SER A 386 10.17 12.11 0.76
N VAL A 387 9.52 11.84 -0.38
CA VAL A 387 9.35 10.45 -0.87
C VAL A 387 10.68 9.89 -1.36
N ARG A 388 11.47 10.68 -2.10
CA ARG A 388 12.78 10.28 -2.59
C ARG A 388 13.70 9.80 -1.46
N GLU A 389 13.69 10.50 -0.33
CA GLU A 389 14.53 10.20 0.83
C GLU A 389 14.03 9.00 1.65
N ARG A 390 12.71 8.79 1.73
CA ARG A 390 12.13 7.95 2.78
C ARG A 390 11.33 6.76 2.30
N PHE A 391 10.75 6.82 1.10
CA PHE A 391 9.70 5.89 0.70
C PHE A 391 9.90 5.25 -0.68
N LEU A 392 11.14 5.20 -1.19
CA LEU A 392 11.45 4.43 -2.39
C LEU A 392 11.74 2.96 -2.07
N LEU A 393 11.45 2.09 -3.04
CA LEU A 393 11.69 0.65 -2.95
C LEU A 393 13.13 0.30 -2.56
N SER A 394 14.12 1.12 -3.00
CA SER A 394 15.53 0.94 -2.63
C SER A 394 15.77 0.97 -1.12
N ARG A 395 15.05 1.84 -0.38
CA ARG A 395 15.11 1.88 1.08
C ARG A 395 14.46 0.62 1.68
N LEU A 396 13.28 0.23 1.17
CA LEU A 396 12.60 -0.98 1.63
C LEU A 396 13.45 -2.25 1.37
N LEU A 397 14.10 -2.31 0.21
CA LEU A 397 15.04 -3.37 -0.12
C LEU A 397 16.19 -3.44 0.91
N GLU A 398 16.75 -2.29 1.28
CA GLU A 398 17.82 -2.21 2.28
C GLU A 398 17.33 -2.67 3.67
N ASP A 399 16.12 -2.29 4.09
CA ASP A 399 15.50 -2.75 5.34
C ASP A 399 15.33 -4.28 5.35
N TRP A 400 14.91 -4.88 4.24
CA TRP A 400 14.77 -6.33 4.14
C TRP A 400 16.12 -7.06 4.15
N LEU A 401 17.18 -6.48 3.54
CA LEU A 401 18.53 -7.03 3.65
C LEU A 401 19.02 -7.02 5.11
N ASP A 402 18.73 -5.94 5.85
CA ASP A 402 19.07 -5.85 7.27
C ASP A 402 18.28 -6.84 8.13
N LEU A 403 16.99 -7.06 7.84
CA LEU A 403 16.17 -8.07 8.49
C LEU A 403 16.74 -9.48 8.23
N LEU A 404 17.05 -9.81 6.99
CA LEU A 404 17.64 -11.11 6.64
C LEU A 404 18.99 -11.32 7.35
N ALA A 405 19.84 -10.31 7.40
CA ALA A 405 21.11 -10.39 8.11
C ALA A 405 20.94 -10.59 9.63
N ALA A 406 19.89 -10.01 10.22
CA ALA A 406 19.61 -10.11 11.65
C ALA A 406 19.01 -11.46 12.07
N TYR A 407 18.14 -12.03 11.22
CA TYR A 407 17.35 -13.22 11.60
C TYR A 407 17.76 -14.51 10.89
N ARG A 408 18.54 -14.44 9.82
CA ARG A 408 19.06 -15.65 9.19
C ARG A 408 19.98 -16.38 10.15
N LEU A 409 19.63 -17.62 10.45
CA LEU A 409 20.53 -18.50 11.18
C LEU A 409 21.72 -18.87 10.28
N HIS A 410 22.93 -18.63 10.73
CA HIS A 410 24.12 -19.12 10.02
C HIS A 410 24.08 -20.64 10.06
N ARG A 411 23.82 -21.27 8.91
CA ARG A 411 23.99 -22.72 8.73
C ARG A 411 25.43 -23.09 8.63
#